data_44de6246ee2fc56592d2aa225e5223a6
#
_entry.id   44de6246ee2fc56592d2aa225e5223a6
#
_cell.length_a   1.000
_cell.length_b   1.000
_cell.length_c   1.000
_cell.angle_alpha   90.00
_cell.angle_beta   90.00
_cell.angle_gamma   90.00
#
_symmetry.space_group_name_H-M   'P 1'
#
loop_
_entity.id
_entity.type
_entity.pdbx_description
1 polymer ?
#
loop_
_entity_poly.entity_id
_entity_poly.type
_entity_poly.pdbx_seq_one_letter_code
_entity_poly.pdbx_strand_id
1 'polypeptide(L)'
;MFLSAQPHKRELNGDGGHWYYPDGRSLHTVPKKDGTGERNTTKADARKLGLFPSVTAITKIVANPSLDRWKQNQMLEACVNNPIVGGEDTEEYGDKMRQFAQKKMVDARAFGSLYHNAIDELNKTGFLDSKYDEIKPFVKHYIQWTRDHSVSFVDTEFVCVNNKLGYAGQVDGLAVVDGKLTLLDYKTQDVKEDAKGNLKPNYYDSWVWQLAAYKNASWENKPPRIQQVMSV
;
A
#
# COMPACT_ATOMS: atom_id res chain seq x y z
N MET A 1 29.76 -6.87 -0.95
CA MET A 1 29.28 -6.99 0.45
C MET A 1 27.85 -6.46 0.44
N PHE A 2 26.87 -7.34 0.27
CA PHE A 2 25.46 -6.96 0.11
C PHE A 2 24.90 -6.56 1.47
N LEU A 3 24.55 -5.29 1.64
CA LEU A 3 23.71 -4.85 2.74
C LEU A 3 22.29 -5.32 2.43
N SER A 4 21.89 -6.44 3.04
CA SER A 4 20.51 -6.89 2.98
C SER A 4 19.61 -5.80 3.56
N ALA A 5 18.74 -5.23 2.74
CA ALA A 5 17.66 -4.39 3.23
C ALA A 5 16.85 -5.21 4.24
N GLN A 6 16.77 -4.73 5.48
CA GLN A 6 15.92 -5.32 6.50
C GLN A 6 14.48 -5.30 6.00
N PRO A 7 13.70 -6.38 6.15
CA PRO A 7 12.29 -6.39 5.78
C PRO A 7 11.56 -5.37 6.64
N HIS A 8 11.11 -4.28 6.01
CA HIS A 8 10.35 -3.24 6.70
C HIS A 8 9.00 -3.82 7.12
N LYS A 9 8.80 -4.01 8.43
CA LYS A 9 7.47 -4.17 9.00
C LYS A 9 6.64 -2.97 8.57
N ARG A 10 5.68 -3.16 7.68
CA ARG A 10 4.61 -2.19 7.41
C ARG A 10 3.80 -2.05 8.69
N GLU A 11 4.16 -1.09 9.54
CA GLU A 11 3.40 -0.85 10.75
C GLU A 11 2.04 -0.22 10.42
N LEU A 12 1.02 -0.87 10.93
CA LEU A 12 -0.42 -0.60 10.78
C LEU A 12 -0.89 0.58 11.64
N ASN A 13 -0.19 1.70 11.70
CA ASN A 13 -0.61 2.79 12.56
C ASN A 13 -0.76 4.11 11.82
N GLY A 14 -2.02 4.49 11.62
CA GLY A 14 -2.50 5.85 11.44
C GLY A 14 -1.95 6.61 10.22
N ASP A 15 -2.40 7.84 10.02
CA ASP A 15 -2.05 8.76 8.93
C ASP A 15 -0.59 9.27 8.92
N GLY A 16 0.34 8.53 9.52
CA GLY A 16 1.77 8.77 9.43
C GLY A 16 2.25 8.61 7.99
N GLY A 17 2.75 9.66 7.37
CA GLY A 17 3.33 9.59 6.03
C GLY A 17 4.56 8.68 6.03
N HIS A 18 4.76 7.95 4.94
CA HIS A 18 6.02 7.24 4.72
C HIS A 18 7.07 8.24 4.27
N TRP A 19 8.20 8.29 4.97
CA TRP A 19 9.26 9.25 4.75
C TRP A 19 10.58 8.54 4.47
N TYR A 20 11.39 9.13 3.60
CA TYR A 20 12.64 8.54 3.13
C TYR A 20 13.76 9.59 3.11
N TYR A 21 14.98 9.17 3.38
CA TYR A 21 16.16 9.96 3.09
C TYR A 21 16.41 10.03 1.58
N PRO A 22 17.19 11.02 1.09
CA PRO A 22 17.59 11.10 -0.33
C PRO A 22 18.36 9.88 -0.85
N ASP A 23 18.95 9.08 0.06
CA ASP A 23 19.66 7.83 -0.25
C ASP A 23 18.73 6.58 -0.28
N GLY A 24 17.43 6.76 -0.06
CA GLY A 24 16.44 5.70 -0.09
C GLY A 24 16.18 5.01 1.25
N ARG A 25 16.95 5.29 2.30
CA ARG A 25 16.64 4.75 3.64
C ARG A 25 15.31 5.31 4.15
N SER A 26 14.47 4.44 4.69
CA SER A 26 13.19 4.84 5.26
C SER A 26 13.34 5.39 6.70
N LEU A 27 12.51 6.37 7.06
CA LEU A 27 12.36 6.86 8.43
C LEU A 27 10.88 7.12 8.72
N HIS A 28 10.13 6.04 8.92
CA HIS A 28 8.68 6.11 9.16
C HIS A 28 8.33 6.41 10.61
N THR A 29 9.25 6.09 11.53
CA THR A 29 9.12 6.36 12.97
C THR A 29 10.34 7.07 13.51
N VAL A 30 10.15 7.82 14.59
CA VAL A 30 11.21 8.48 15.38
C VAL A 30 10.97 8.26 16.87
N PRO A 31 12.00 8.27 17.72
CA PRO A 31 11.83 8.15 19.15
C PRO A 31 10.90 9.23 19.73
N LYS A 32 10.07 8.87 20.70
CA LYS A 32 9.32 9.83 21.50
C LYS A 32 10.25 10.63 22.38
N LYS A 33 9.88 11.89 22.69
CA LYS A 33 10.68 12.80 23.52
C LYS A 33 10.89 12.29 24.95
N ASP A 34 9.94 11.52 25.46
CA ASP A 34 9.95 10.93 26.80
C ASP A 34 10.72 9.60 26.90
N GLY A 35 11.29 9.12 25.79
CA GLY A 35 12.03 7.86 25.74
C GLY A 35 11.17 6.60 25.83
N THR A 36 9.82 6.70 25.81
CA THR A 36 8.91 5.56 26.02
C THR A 36 8.59 4.77 24.73
N GLY A 37 9.45 4.85 23.72
CA GLY A 37 9.25 4.13 22.44
C GLY A 37 9.25 5.06 21.23
N GLU A 38 8.61 4.64 20.15
CA GLU A 38 8.58 5.36 18.89
C GLU A 38 7.22 6.02 18.62
N ARG A 39 7.24 7.04 17.79
CA ARG A 39 6.07 7.68 17.18
C ARG A 39 6.27 7.85 15.67
N ASN A 40 5.19 8.01 14.94
CA ASN A 40 5.26 8.30 13.51
C ASN A 40 6.06 9.59 13.24
N THR A 41 6.87 9.56 12.18
CA THR A 41 7.56 10.73 11.65
C THR A 41 6.54 11.72 11.12
N THR A 42 6.59 12.95 11.60
CA THR A 42 5.71 14.05 11.20
C THR A 42 6.30 14.86 10.05
N LYS A 43 5.48 15.72 9.43
CA LYS A 43 5.95 16.70 8.43
C LYS A 43 7.01 17.65 9.02
N ALA A 44 6.93 17.97 10.31
CA ALA A 44 7.92 18.80 10.98
C ALA A 44 9.27 18.09 11.11
N ASP A 45 9.27 16.82 11.52
CA ASP A 45 10.47 15.99 11.54
C ASP A 45 11.08 15.86 10.15
N ALA A 46 10.25 15.59 9.15
CA ALA A 46 10.69 15.44 7.76
C ALA A 46 11.38 16.72 7.22
N ARG A 47 10.80 17.88 7.49
CA ARG A 47 11.42 19.17 7.12
C ARG A 47 12.77 19.37 7.80
N LYS A 48 12.85 19.05 9.09
CA LYS A 48 14.09 19.20 9.88
C LYS A 48 15.20 18.26 9.39
N LEU A 49 14.84 17.06 8.97
CA LEU A 49 15.76 16.00 8.58
C LEU A 49 15.99 15.91 7.06
N GLY A 50 15.35 16.77 6.25
CA GLY A 50 15.48 16.76 4.80
C GLY A 50 14.90 15.51 4.14
N LEU A 51 13.83 14.93 4.71
CA LEU A 51 13.21 13.71 4.21
C LEU A 51 12.26 14.00 3.04
N PHE A 52 12.17 13.06 2.14
CA PHE A 52 11.23 13.05 1.04
C PHE A 52 9.94 12.31 1.40
N PRO A 53 8.77 12.80 0.99
CA PRO A 53 7.50 12.08 1.14
C PRO A 53 7.43 10.89 0.18
N SER A 54 6.63 9.88 0.56
CA SER A 54 6.29 8.81 -0.38
C SER A 54 5.40 9.30 -1.53
N VAL A 55 5.49 8.64 -2.68
CA VAL A 55 4.58 8.88 -3.82
C VAL A 55 3.12 8.82 -3.37
N THR A 56 2.76 7.83 -2.58
CA THR A 56 1.38 7.68 -2.07
C THR A 56 0.95 8.80 -1.13
N ALA A 57 1.88 9.42 -0.37
CA ALA A 57 1.57 10.61 0.43
C ALA A 57 1.27 11.84 -0.45
N ILE A 58 1.96 11.95 -1.60
CA ILE A 58 1.72 13.04 -2.58
C ILE A 58 0.38 12.82 -3.30
N THR A 59 0.10 11.62 -3.80
CA THR A 59 -1.15 11.34 -4.54
C THR A 59 -2.39 11.48 -3.67
N LYS A 60 -2.29 11.28 -2.35
CA LYS A 60 -3.38 11.51 -1.38
C LYS A 60 -3.79 12.99 -1.25
N ILE A 61 -3.00 13.94 -1.75
CA ILE A 61 -3.35 15.37 -1.73
C ILE A 61 -4.49 15.67 -2.72
N VAL A 62 -4.60 14.87 -3.76
CA VAL A 62 -5.67 15.00 -4.74
C VAL A 62 -6.98 14.50 -4.14
N ALA A 63 -8.03 15.31 -4.25
CA ALA A 63 -9.35 14.95 -3.76
C ALA A 63 -9.86 13.66 -4.42
N ASN A 64 -10.45 12.80 -3.62
CA ASN A 64 -11.08 11.58 -4.09
C ASN A 64 -12.56 11.53 -3.67
N PRO A 65 -13.45 12.18 -4.42
CA PRO A 65 -14.87 12.28 -4.07
C PRO A 65 -15.57 10.91 -3.92
N SER A 66 -15.13 9.91 -4.69
CA SER A 66 -15.67 8.56 -4.59
C SER A 66 -15.32 7.89 -3.26
N LEU A 67 -14.08 8.05 -2.80
CA LEU A 67 -13.64 7.55 -1.50
C LEU A 67 -14.34 8.29 -0.36
N ASP A 68 -14.52 9.59 -0.46
CA ASP A 68 -15.19 10.37 0.57
C ASP A 68 -16.67 9.98 0.67
N ARG A 69 -17.36 9.81 -0.46
CA ARG A 69 -18.73 9.29 -0.49
C ARG A 69 -18.80 7.87 0.12
N TRP A 70 -17.83 7.01 -0.20
CA TRP A 70 -17.79 5.66 0.37
C TRP A 70 -17.64 5.71 1.89
N LYS A 71 -16.75 6.57 2.44
CA LYS A 71 -16.59 6.76 3.89
C LYS A 71 -17.88 7.26 4.55
N GLN A 72 -18.57 8.21 3.93
CA GLN A 72 -19.87 8.68 4.40
C GLN A 72 -20.90 7.55 4.43
N ASN A 73 -20.96 6.72 3.39
CA ASN A 73 -21.85 5.56 3.36
C ASN A 73 -21.52 4.54 4.44
N GLN A 74 -20.23 4.28 4.74
CA GLN A 74 -19.87 3.40 5.86
C GLN A 74 -20.33 3.97 7.20
N MET A 75 -20.28 5.29 7.38
CA MET A 75 -20.79 5.95 8.59
C MET A 75 -22.30 5.81 8.71
N LEU A 76 -23.04 6.04 7.63
CA LEU A 76 -24.49 5.86 7.59
C LEU A 76 -24.87 4.40 7.86
N GLU A 77 -24.19 3.44 7.26
CA GLU A 77 -24.39 2.00 7.49
C GLU A 77 -24.15 1.64 8.96
N ALA A 78 -23.10 2.18 9.58
CA ALA A 78 -22.82 1.98 11.00
C ALA A 78 -23.97 2.50 11.89
N CYS A 79 -24.50 3.70 11.61
CA CYS A 79 -25.61 4.29 12.35
C CYS A 79 -26.93 3.51 12.18
N VAL A 80 -27.22 3.03 10.96
CA VAL A 80 -28.44 2.24 10.69
C VAL A 80 -28.41 0.90 11.41
N ASN A 81 -27.24 0.24 11.42
CA ASN A 81 -27.08 -1.07 12.06
C ASN A 81 -26.97 -1.00 13.59
N ASN A 82 -26.66 0.18 14.14
CA ASN A 82 -26.52 0.41 15.58
C ASN A 82 -27.24 1.71 15.96
N PRO A 83 -28.57 1.73 15.96
CA PRO A 83 -29.32 2.94 16.27
C PRO A 83 -29.07 3.41 17.70
N ILE A 84 -29.04 4.75 17.90
CA ILE A 84 -28.87 5.34 19.22
C ILE A 84 -29.96 4.89 20.16
N VAL A 85 -29.59 4.53 21.37
CA VAL A 85 -30.53 4.15 22.43
C VAL A 85 -30.84 5.37 23.30
N GLY A 86 -32.10 5.50 23.75
CA GLY A 86 -32.50 6.66 24.55
C GLY A 86 -31.63 6.84 25.80
N GLY A 87 -31.11 8.04 26.00
CA GLY A 87 -30.21 8.39 27.09
C GLY A 87 -28.70 8.18 26.81
N GLU A 88 -28.34 7.65 25.66
CA GLU A 88 -26.93 7.55 25.23
C GLU A 88 -26.39 8.95 24.86
N ASP A 89 -25.15 9.27 25.29
CA ASP A 89 -24.48 10.53 24.94
C ASP A 89 -24.15 10.56 23.45
N THR A 90 -24.47 11.66 22.79
CA THR A 90 -24.34 11.81 21.33
C THR A 90 -22.87 11.77 20.88
N GLU A 91 -21.94 12.29 21.69
CA GLU A 91 -20.52 12.29 21.34
C GLU A 91 -19.91 10.90 21.47
N GLU A 92 -20.24 10.18 22.56
CA GLU A 92 -19.83 8.80 22.76
C GLU A 92 -20.40 7.88 21.68
N TYR A 93 -21.68 8.02 21.34
CA TYR A 93 -22.29 7.31 20.23
C TYR A 93 -21.58 7.60 18.91
N GLY A 94 -21.26 8.88 18.63
CA GLY A 94 -20.54 9.29 17.43
C GLY A 94 -19.14 8.65 17.34
N ASP A 95 -18.41 8.55 18.45
CA ASP A 95 -17.10 7.89 18.47
C ASP A 95 -17.19 6.40 18.20
N LYS A 96 -18.17 5.74 18.78
CA LYS A 96 -18.45 4.33 18.54
C LYS A 96 -18.81 4.06 17.07
N MET A 97 -19.64 4.91 16.46
CA MET A 97 -19.99 4.77 15.04
C MET A 97 -18.80 5.03 14.13
N ARG A 98 -17.92 5.99 14.46
CA ARG A 98 -16.65 6.21 13.74
C ARG A 98 -15.74 4.98 13.77
N GLN A 99 -15.65 4.30 14.90
CA GLN A 99 -14.88 3.04 15.02
C GLN A 99 -15.48 1.93 14.14
N PHE A 100 -16.80 1.73 14.15
CA PHE A 100 -17.46 0.75 13.29
C PHE A 100 -17.27 1.07 11.80
N ALA A 101 -17.44 2.33 11.39
CA ALA A 101 -17.25 2.75 10.02
C ALA A 101 -15.80 2.56 9.53
N GLN A 102 -14.81 2.71 10.43
CA GLN A 102 -13.39 2.53 10.11
C GLN A 102 -12.96 1.05 10.04
N LYS A 103 -13.67 0.15 10.73
CA LYS A 103 -13.28 -1.26 10.81
C LYS A 103 -13.05 -1.88 9.44
N LYS A 104 -13.98 -1.71 8.51
CA LYS A 104 -13.89 -2.26 7.15
C LYS A 104 -12.63 -1.78 6.40
N MET A 105 -12.25 -0.53 6.62
CA MET A 105 -11.03 0.04 6.04
C MET A 105 -9.77 -0.50 6.69
N VAL A 106 -9.79 -0.74 8.01
CA VAL A 106 -8.67 -1.33 8.75
C VAL A 106 -8.48 -2.78 8.31
N ASP A 107 -9.57 -3.56 8.22
CA ASP A 107 -9.54 -4.96 7.79
C ASP A 107 -9.01 -5.07 6.34
N ALA A 108 -9.46 -4.21 5.42
CA ALA A 108 -8.96 -4.18 4.04
C ALA A 108 -7.46 -3.83 3.94
N ARG A 109 -6.97 -2.92 4.78
CA ARG A 109 -5.52 -2.61 4.84
C ARG A 109 -4.71 -3.78 5.38
N ALA A 110 -5.21 -4.43 6.44
CA ALA A 110 -4.56 -5.60 7.02
C ALA A 110 -4.46 -6.74 6.00
N PHE A 111 -5.55 -7.02 5.28
CA PHE A 111 -5.56 -7.99 4.19
C PHE A 111 -4.56 -7.63 3.09
N GLY A 112 -4.55 -6.37 2.62
CA GLY A 112 -3.61 -5.91 1.61
C GLY A 112 -2.15 -6.11 2.04
N SER A 113 -1.80 -5.74 3.29
CA SER A 113 -0.45 -5.93 3.81
C SER A 113 -0.07 -7.41 3.92
N LEU A 114 -1.00 -8.26 4.37
CA LEU A 114 -0.79 -9.71 4.44
C LEU A 114 -0.55 -10.31 3.06
N TYR A 115 -1.34 -9.88 2.06
CA TYR A 115 -1.21 -10.32 0.68
C TYR A 115 0.12 -9.93 0.05
N HIS A 116 0.56 -8.66 0.20
CA HIS A 116 1.87 -8.20 -0.28
C HIS A 116 3.02 -8.99 0.35
N ASN A 117 2.98 -9.21 1.68
CA ASN A 117 4.01 -9.98 2.37
C ASN A 117 4.07 -11.44 1.89
N ALA A 118 2.91 -12.05 1.63
CA ALA A 118 2.85 -13.41 1.13
C ALA A 118 3.42 -13.54 -0.29
N ILE A 119 3.09 -12.59 -1.16
CA ILE A 119 3.62 -12.55 -2.53
C ILE A 119 5.13 -12.29 -2.53
N ASP A 120 5.61 -11.36 -1.73
CA ASP A 120 7.05 -11.07 -1.62
C ASP A 120 7.84 -12.30 -1.13
N GLU A 121 7.34 -12.97 -0.08
CA GLU A 121 7.96 -14.20 0.42
C GLU A 121 7.95 -15.30 -0.64
N LEU A 122 6.83 -15.50 -1.32
CA LEU A 122 6.70 -16.48 -2.41
C LEU A 122 7.67 -16.20 -3.56
N ASN A 123 7.78 -14.94 -3.98
CA ASN A 123 8.67 -14.54 -5.08
C ASN A 123 10.15 -14.73 -4.74
N LYS A 124 10.52 -14.51 -3.48
CA LYS A 124 11.91 -14.66 -2.99
C LYS A 124 12.30 -16.11 -2.74
N THR A 125 11.38 -16.92 -2.20
CA THR A 125 11.69 -18.26 -1.69
C THR A 125 11.14 -19.40 -2.53
N GLY A 126 10.15 -19.12 -3.38
CA GLY A 126 9.34 -20.12 -4.08
C GLY A 126 8.38 -20.90 -3.18
N PHE A 127 8.28 -20.53 -1.90
CA PHE A 127 7.49 -21.22 -0.89
C PHE A 127 6.54 -20.24 -0.17
N LEU A 128 5.36 -20.72 0.18
CA LEU A 128 4.37 -19.97 0.96
C LEU A 128 4.20 -20.61 2.33
N ASP A 129 4.60 -19.89 3.37
CA ASP A 129 4.52 -20.34 4.77
C ASP A 129 3.06 -20.56 5.21
N SER A 130 2.86 -21.45 6.20
CA SER A 130 1.54 -21.78 6.77
C SER A 130 0.84 -20.58 7.44
N LYS A 131 1.62 -19.57 7.88
CA LYS A 131 1.05 -18.31 8.41
C LYS A 131 0.16 -17.58 7.40
N TYR A 132 0.22 -17.95 6.12
CA TYR A 132 -0.61 -17.38 5.03
C TYR A 132 -1.75 -18.28 4.57
N ASP A 133 -2.06 -19.36 5.33
CA ASP A 133 -3.09 -20.34 4.93
C ASP A 133 -4.44 -19.69 4.64
N GLU A 134 -4.81 -18.68 5.41
CA GLU A 134 -6.07 -17.92 5.24
C GLU A 134 -6.19 -17.25 3.87
N ILE A 135 -5.08 -16.78 3.31
CA ILE A 135 -5.07 -16.07 2.03
C ILE A 135 -4.62 -16.92 0.84
N LYS A 136 -4.28 -18.19 1.05
CA LYS A 136 -3.88 -19.12 -0.03
C LYS A 136 -4.82 -19.10 -1.25
N PRO A 137 -6.16 -19.06 -1.10
CA PRO A 137 -7.06 -19.00 -2.25
C PRO A 137 -6.78 -17.82 -3.17
N PHE A 138 -6.44 -16.65 -2.61
CA PHE A 138 -6.13 -15.43 -3.36
C PHE A 138 -4.73 -15.51 -4.00
N VAL A 139 -3.74 -15.99 -3.26
CA VAL A 139 -2.37 -16.20 -3.78
C VAL A 139 -2.34 -17.21 -4.94
N LYS A 140 -3.25 -18.19 -4.96
CA LYS A 140 -3.38 -19.14 -6.07
C LYS A 140 -3.65 -18.45 -7.41
N HIS A 141 -4.48 -17.42 -7.44
CA HIS A 141 -4.75 -16.65 -8.66
C HIS A 141 -3.50 -15.88 -9.13
N TYR A 142 -2.74 -15.34 -8.19
CA TYR A 142 -1.45 -14.71 -8.50
C TYR A 142 -0.45 -15.71 -9.11
N ILE A 143 -0.31 -16.91 -8.53
CA ILE A 143 0.56 -17.97 -9.06
C ILE A 143 0.11 -18.38 -10.48
N GLN A 144 -1.20 -18.48 -10.73
CA GLN A 144 -1.70 -18.77 -12.06
C GLN A 144 -1.34 -17.66 -13.05
N TRP A 145 -1.57 -16.40 -12.66
CA TRP A 145 -1.21 -15.24 -13.47
C TRP A 145 0.29 -15.22 -13.81
N THR A 146 1.18 -15.49 -12.83
CA THR A 146 2.64 -15.52 -13.09
C THR A 146 3.03 -16.58 -14.11
N ARG A 147 2.34 -17.73 -14.14
CA ARG A 147 2.56 -18.79 -15.12
C ARG A 147 2.03 -18.42 -16.50
N ASP A 148 0.81 -17.89 -16.56
CA ASP A 148 0.13 -17.54 -17.82
C ASP A 148 0.89 -16.43 -18.57
N HIS A 149 1.54 -15.52 -17.83
CA HIS A 149 2.31 -14.40 -18.37
C HIS A 149 3.84 -14.61 -18.35
N SER A 150 4.29 -15.85 -18.10
CA SER A 150 5.72 -16.19 -18.06
C SER A 150 6.54 -15.19 -17.24
N VAL A 151 6.06 -14.86 -16.03
CA VAL A 151 6.67 -13.84 -15.17
C VAL A 151 7.98 -14.35 -14.60
N SER A 152 9.04 -13.56 -14.74
CA SER A 152 10.36 -13.80 -14.13
C SER A 152 10.78 -12.56 -13.34
N PHE A 153 10.90 -12.69 -12.02
CA PHE A 153 11.26 -11.58 -11.14
C PHE A 153 12.74 -11.23 -11.25
N VAL A 154 13.02 -9.93 -11.28
CA VAL A 154 14.36 -9.33 -11.27
C VAL A 154 14.65 -8.78 -9.89
N ASP A 155 13.68 -8.10 -9.27
CA ASP A 155 13.79 -7.51 -7.94
C ASP A 155 12.40 -7.33 -7.32
N THR A 156 12.31 -7.33 -5.98
CA THR A 156 11.06 -7.15 -5.24
C THR A 156 11.24 -6.24 -4.03
N GLU A 157 10.20 -5.47 -3.68
CA GLU A 157 10.15 -4.63 -2.48
C GLU A 157 11.36 -3.69 -2.35
N PHE A 158 11.76 -3.03 -3.43
CA PHE A 158 12.88 -2.10 -3.43
C PHE A 158 12.44 -0.64 -3.38
N VAL A 159 13.30 0.22 -2.81
CA VAL A 159 13.03 1.65 -2.70
C VAL A 159 13.58 2.39 -3.92
N CYS A 160 12.76 3.26 -4.50
CA CYS A 160 13.16 4.19 -5.54
C CYS A 160 13.06 5.63 -5.05
N VAL A 161 13.96 6.51 -5.54
CA VAL A 161 14.06 7.91 -5.13
C VAL A 161 14.16 8.81 -6.34
N ASN A 162 13.45 9.92 -6.34
CA ASN A 162 13.65 11.00 -7.30
C ASN A 162 14.22 12.24 -6.58
N ASN A 163 15.54 12.36 -6.57
CA ASN A 163 16.24 13.46 -5.89
C ASN A 163 15.96 14.84 -6.53
N LYS A 164 15.61 14.87 -7.83
CA LYS A 164 15.29 16.12 -8.53
C LYS A 164 13.94 16.69 -8.11
N LEU A 165 12.95 15.81 -7.91
CA LEU A 165 11.58 16.20 -7.56
C LEU A 165 11.30 16.03 -6.06
N GLY A 166 12.18 15.40 -5.29
CA GLY A 166 12.08 15.26 -3.83
C GLY A 166 10.97 14.30 -3.40
N TYR A 167 10.91 13.12 -3.99
CA TYR A 167 10.01 12.04 -3.55
C TYR A 167 10.69 10.69 -3.58
N ALA A 168 10.11 9.74 -2.85
CA ALA A 168 10.55 8.35 -2.86
C ALA A 168 9.35 7.40 -2.80
N GLY A 169 9.60 6.11 -2.94
CA GLY A 169 8.56 5.08 -2.76
C GLY A 169 9.13 3.68 -2.81
N GLN A 170 8.34 2.74 -2.34
CA GLN A 170 8.66 1.32 -2.39
C GLN A 170 7.89 0.70 -3.56
N VAL A 171 8.62 0.05 -4.44
CA VAL A 171 8.10 -0.64 -5.62
C VAL A 171 7.89 -2.10 -5.25
N ASP A 172 6.73 -2.66 -5.54
CA ASP A 172 6.42 -4.04 -5.17
C ASP A 172 7.22 -5.06 -5.99
N GLY A 173 7.47 -4.77 -7.29
CA GLY A 173 8.30 -5.66 -8.10
C GLY A 173 8.82 -5.08 -9.41
N LEU A 174 9.94 -5.63 -9.85
CA LEU A 174 10.47 -5.51 -11.20
C LEU A 174 10.58 -6.91 -11.78
N ALA A 175 9.91 -7.17 -12.89
CA ALA A 175 9.86 -8.48 -13.51
C ALA A 175 9.85 -8.39 -15.04
N VAL A 176 10.23 -9.46 -15.70
CA VAL A 176 9.91 -9.67 -17.12
C VAL A 176 8.53 -10.33 -17.18
N VAL A 177 7.57 -9.68 -17.83
CA VAL A 177 6.19 -10.15 -18.03
C VAL A 177 5.95 -10.21 -19.55
N ASP A 178 5.60 -11.35 -20.07
CA ASP A 178 5.43 -11.58 -21.52
C ASP A 178 6.64 -11.05 -22.33
N GLY A 179 7.86 -11.26 -21.85
CA GLY A 179 9.09 -10.82 -22.48
C GLY A 179 9.41 -9.32 -22.34
N LYS A 180 8.63 -8.55 -21.57
CA LYS A 180 8.82 -7.11 -21.36
C LYS A 180 9.24 -6.79 -19.94
N LEU A 181 10.28 -5.98 -19.77
CA LEU A 181 10.68 -5.51 -18.44
C LEU A 181 9.64 -4.53 -17.88
N THR A 182 9.01 -4.93 -16.78
CA THR A 182 7.78 -4.36 -16.22
C THR A 182 7.97 -4.00 -14.76
N LEU A 183 7.59 -2.78 -14.36
CA LEU A 183 7.37 -2.42 -12.96
C LEU A 183 5.98 -2.89 -12.53
N LEU A 184 5.92 -3.58 -11.41
CA LEU A 184 4.70 -4.13 -10.83
C LEU A 184 4.31 -3.37 -9.55
N ASP A 185 3.00 -3.21 -9.36
CA ASP A 185 2.40 -2.68 -8.16
C ASP A 185 1.13 -3.49 -7.86
N TYR A 186 1.10 -4.17 -6.71
CA TYR A 186 0.00 -5.07 -6.35
C TYR A 186 -1.14 -4.30 -5.72
N LYS A 187 -2.37 -4.60 -6.15
CA LYS A 187 -3.57 -3.94 -5.65
C LYS A 187 -4.62 -4.98 -5.25
N THR A 188 -4.99 -4.95 -3.99
CA THR A 188 -6.14 -5.69 -3.51
C THR A 188 -7.37 -4.79 -3.51
N GLN A 189 -8.50 -5.28 -3.99
CA GLN A 189 -9.76 -4.57 -3.99
C GLN A 189 -10.93 -5.51 -3.85
N ASP A 190 -12.03 -5.01 -3.31
CA ASP A 190 -13.31 -5.68 -3.29
C ASP A 190 -13.97 -5.49 -4.66
N VAL A 191 -14.11 -6.57 -5.43
CA VAL A 191 -14.63 -6.53 -6.80
C VAL A 191 -16.10 -6.92 -6.76
N LYS A 192 -16.95 -6.05 -7.32
CA LYS A 192 -18.40 -6.31 -7.44
C LYS A 192 -18.71 -6.94 -8.79
N GLU A 193 -19.71 -7.82 -8.80
CA GLU A 193 -20.29 -8.30 -10.03
C GLU A 193 -21.30 -7.28 -10.59
N ASP A 194 -21.32 -7.13 -11.89
CA ASP A 194 -22.39 -6.41 -12.58
C ASP A 194 -23.68 -7.27 -12.67
N ALA A 195 -24.76 -6.68 -13.19
CA ALA A 195 -26.05 -7.40 -13.35
C ALA A 195 -25.98 -8.63 -14.26
N LYS A 196 -24.87 -8.85 -14.97
CA LYS A 196 -24.62 -9.99 -15.86
C LYS A 196 -23.64 -11.01 -15.24
N GLY A 197 -23.22 -10.80 -14.00
CA GLY A 197 -22.25 -11.65 -13.31
C GLY A 197 -20.79 -11.42 -13.68
N ASN A 198 -20.47 -10.33 -14.42
CA ASN A 198 -19.09 -10.02 -14.74
C ASN A 198 -18.43 -9.26 -13.59
N LEU A 199 -17.21 -9.63 -13.22
CA LEU A 199 -16.41 -8.89 -12.27
C LEU A 199 -16.04 -7.51 -12.82
N LYS A 200 -16.34 -6.46 -12.04
CA LYS A 200 -16.06 -5.07 -12.42
C LYS A 200 -15.03 -4.45 -11.47
N PRO A 201 -13.74 -4.60 -11.78
CA PRO A 201 -12.70 -3.96 -10.99
C PRO A 201 -12.76 -2.43 -11.13
N ASN A 202 -12.39 -1.73 -10.05
CA ASN A 202 -12.23 -0.29 -10.09
C ASN A 202 -10.79 0.04 -10.50
N TYR A 203 -10.65 1.03 -11.39
CA TYR A 203 -9.36 1.59 -11.78
C TYR A 203 -9.27 3.03 -11.25
N TYR A 204 -8.15 3.34 -10.60
CA TYR A 204 -7.93 4.66 -10.01
C TYR A 204 -6.74 5.35 -10.66
N ASP A 205 -6.91 6.62 -11.05
CA ASP A 205 -5.84 7.44 -11.64
C ASP A 205 -4.59 7.50 -10.73
N SER A 206 -4.80 7.44 -9.42
CA SER A 206 -3.70 7.41 -8.45
C SER A 206 -2.75 6.23 -8.63
N TRP A 207 -3.20 5.10 -9.16
CA TRP A 207 -2.33 3.95 -9.48
C TRP A 207 -1.44 4.25 -10.68
N VAL A 208 -2.00 4.90 -11.70
CA VAL A 208 -1.24 5.35 -12.88
C VAL A 208 -0.18 6.38 -12.47
N TRP A 209 -0.55 7.33 -11.62
CA TRP A 209 0.40 8.34 -11.11
C TRP A 209 1.50 7.71 -10.26
N GLN A 210 1.17 6.73 -9.43
CA GLN A 210 2.13 5.99 -8.61
C GLN A 210 3.16 5.26 -9.49
N LEU A 211 2.69 4.50 -10.47
CA LEU A 211 3.56 3.77 -11.39
C LEU A 211 4.41 4.72 -12.27
N ALA A 212 3.83 5.83 -12.73
CA ALA A 212 4.57 6.85 -13.47
C ALA A 212 5.68 7.49 -12.62
N ALA A 213 5.41 7.78 -11.35
CA ALA A 213 6.41 8.30 -10.42
C ALA A 213 7.53 7.28 -10.20
N TYR A 214 7.22 6.02 -9.96
CA TYR A 214 8.22 4.96 -9.81
C TYR A 214 9.09 4.80 -11.06
N LYS A 215 8.49 4.78 -12.24
CA LYS A 215 9.23 4.71 -13.51
C LYS A 215 10.22 5.86 -13.68
N ASN A 216 9.89 7.07 -13.19
CA ASN A 216 10.72 8.27 -13.27
C ASN A 216 11.67 8.46 -12.07
N ALA A 217 11.64 7.58 -11.08
CA ALA A 217 12.60 7.57 -9.98
C ALA A 217 13.87 6.79 -10.33
N SER A 218 14.86 6.83 -9.44
CA SER A 218 16.13 6.10 -9.57
C SER A 218 16.29 5.14 -8.39
N TRP A 219 17.01 4.04 -8.60
CA TRP A 219 17.44 3.08 -7.59
C TRP A 219 18.73 2.40 -8.03
N GLU A 220 19.36 1.69 -7.11
CA GLU A 220 20.55 0.91 -7.42
C GLU A 220 20.25 -0.13 -8.52
N ASN A 221 21.15 -0.23 -9.50
CA ASN A 221 21.02 -1.14 -10.65
C ASN A 221 19.76 -0.91 -11.51
N LYS A 222 19.17 0.30 -11.49
CA LYS A 222 18.04 0.60 -12.38
C LYS A 222 18.41 0.29 -13.84
N PRO A 223 17.62 -0.57 -14.52
CA PRO A 223 17.85 -0.84 -15.93
C PRO A 223 17.58 0.43 -16.77
N PRO A 224 18.26 0.58 -17.91
CA PRO A 224 18.19 1.80 -18.74
C PRO A 224 16.79 2.06 -19.28
N ARG A 225 15.96 1.02 -19.40
CA ARG A 225 14.61 1.13 -19.98
C ARG A 225 13.63 0.19 -19.30
N ILE A 226 12.63 0.77 -18.66
CA ILE A 226 11.40 0.08 -18.26
C ILE A 226 10.41 0.14 -19.44
N GLN A 227 10.01 -1.00 -19.95
CA GLN A 227 9.14 -1.11 -21.12
C GLN A 227 7.67 -0.94 -20.76
N GLN A 228 7.26 -1.47 -19.60
CA GLN A 228 5.86 -1.51 -19.16
C GLN A 228 5.75 -1.18 -17.67
N VAL A 229 4.59 -0.71 -17.26
CA VAL A 229 4.17 -0.59 -15.86
C VAL A 229 2.81 -1.26 -15.71
N MET A 230 2.57 -1.96 -14.60
CA MET A 230 1.36 -2.76 -14.45
C MET A 230 0.91 -2.80 -12.98
N SER A 231 -0.38 -2.58 -12.74
CA SER A 231 -1.04 -2.98 -11.50
C SER A 231 -1.61 -4.38 -11.64
N VAL A 232 -1.34 -5.23 -10.68
CA VAL A 232 -1.72 -6.65 -10.67
C VAL A 232 -2.64 -6.92 -9.49
#